data_c697350001d04d75282cd686f975db16
#
_entry.id   c697350001d04d75282cd686f975db16
#
_cell.length_a   1.000
_cell.length_b   1.000
_cell.length_c   1.000
_cell.angle_alpha   90.00
_cell.angle_beta   90.00
_cell.angle_gamma   90.00
#
_symmetry.space_group_name_H-M   'P 1'
#
loop_
_entity.id
_entity.type
_entity.pdbx_description
1 polymer ?
#
loop_
_entity_poly.entity_id
_entity_poly.type
_entity_poly.pdbx_seq_one_letter_code
_entity_poly.pdbx_strand_id
1 'polypeptide(L)'
;EPKQTFSNILNLFDDRFQYLNTDRIQPKNIYSLSNSHIFKNNIGNHGEYTAHYLDENRHKELDIKTLKHQNAKTNFLLENVSCWLSEISGGIEILSKKYPDIQGMSLSYKYTYGENTTHEYSPFNVGFGITYVLPIIVAILKSKPDDLLIIENPESHLHPQGQSKIAELC
;
A
#
# COMPACT_ATOMS: atom_id res chain seq x y z
N GLU A 1 -32.97 -8.59 -19.53
CA GLU A 1 -32.07 -8.13 -18.44
C GLU A 1 -30.71 -8.82 -18.37
N PRO A 2 -30.27 -9.69 -19.31
CA PRO A 2 -28.92 -10.23 -19.32
C PRO A 2 -27.83 -9.20 -19.73
N LYS A 3 -28.20 -8.10 -20.40
CA LYS A 3 -27.21 -7.09 -20.85
C LYS A 3 -26.60 -6.24 -19.72
N GLN A 4 -27.31 -6.05 -18.61
CA GLN A 4 -26.84 -5.26 -17.46
C GLN A 4 -25.78 -6.02 -16.66
N THR A 5 -25.87 -7.35 -16.58
CA THR A 5 -24.92 -8.21 -15.86
C THR A 5 -23.55 -8.26 -16.57
N PHE A 6 -23.54 -8.34 -17.90
CA PHE A 6 -22.28 -8.33 -18.69
C PHE A 6 -21.57 -6.97 -18.64
N SER A 7 -22.31 -5.87 -18.67
CA SER A 7 -21.74 -4.53 -18.52
C SER A 7 -21.05 -4.34 -17.17
N ASN A 8 -21.64 -4.85 -16.09
CA ASN A 8 -21.07 -4.77 -14.75
C ASN A 8 -19.81 -5.63 -14.58
N ILE A 9 -19.74 -6.80 -15.23
CA ILE A 9 -18.56 -7.67 -15.21
C ILE A 9 -17.40 -7.02 -15.97
N LEU A 10 -17.65 -6.41 -17.13
CA LEU A 10 -16.61 -5.72 -17.90
C LEU A 10 -16.04 -4.51 -17.14
N ASN A 11 -16.87 -3.76 -16.42
CA ASN A 11 -16.43 -2.66 -15.59
C ASN A 11 -15.61 -3.11 -14.37
N LEU A 12 -15.82 -4.34 -13.89
CA LEU A 12 -15.06 -4.90 -12.76
C LEU A 12 -13.57 -5.06 -13.08
N PHE A 13 -13.22 -5.42 -14.33
CA PHE A 13 -11.85 -5.62 -14.76
C PHE A 13 -11.15 -4.35 -15.28
N ASP A 14 -11.79 -3.20 -15.25
CA ASP A 14 -11.20 -1.92 -15.64
C ASP A 14 -10.68 -1.17 -14.39
N ASP A 15 -11.42 -0.18 -13.91
CA ASP A 15 -10.98 0.69 -12.80
C ASP A 15 -11.22 0.08 -11.41
N ARG A 16 -11.93 -1.04 -11.34
CA ARG A 16 -12.33 -1.74 -10.10
C ARG A 16 -11.56 -3.04 -9.86
N PHE A 17 -10.47 -3.23 -10.60
CA PHE A 17 -9.65 -4.43 -10.51
C PHE A 17 -8.22 -4.10 -10.12
N GLN A 18 -7.71 -4.78 -9.10
CA GLN A 18 -6.30 -4.76 -8.74
C GLN A 18 -5.80 -6.20 -8.58
N TYR A 19 -4.75 -6.51 -9.29
CA TYR A 19 -3.99 -7.75 -9.13
C TYR A 19 -2.61 -7.43 -8.59
N LEU A 20 -2.16 -8.20 -7.59
CA LEU A 20 -0.79 -8.18 -7.10
C LEU A 20 -0.17 -9.57 -7.23
N ASN A 21 0.86 -9.64 -8.05
CA ASN A 21 1.65 -10.83 -8.31
C ASN A 21 2.50 -11.22 -7.09
N THR A 22 2.95 -12.47 -7.03
CA THR A 22 3.95 -12.95 -6.07
C THR A 22 5.27 -12.19 -6.17
N ASP A 23 5.72 -11.87 -7.40
CA ASP A 23 6.94 -11.08 -7.63
C ASP A 23 6.64 -9.59 -7.47
N ARG A 24 6.74 -9.09 -6.23
CA ARG A 24 6.52 -7.68 -5.91
C ARG A 24 7.78 -6.86 -6.07
N ILE A 25 7.56 -5.54 -6.16
CA ILE A 25 8.66 -4.59 -6.34
C ILE A 25 9.71 -4.72 -5.23
N GLN A 26 10.96 -4.82 -5.65
CA GLN A 26 12.11 -4.85 -4.76
C GLN A 26 12.39 -3.46 -4.18
N PRO A 27 13.13 -3.36 -3.05
CA PRO A 27 13.61 -2.09 -2.53
C PRO A 27 14.32 -1.28 -3.63
N LYS A 28 14.01 0.02 -3.72
CA LYS A 28 14.63 0.95 -4.66
C LYS A 28 14.98 2.26 -3.97
N ASN A 29 16.03 2.93 -4.44
CA ASN A 29 16.31 4.31 -4.04
C ASN A 29 15.29 5.27 -4.65
N ILE A 30 14.91 5.02 -5.91
CA ILE A 30 13.96 5.83 -6.67
C ILE A 30 12.90 4.91 -7.29
N TYR A 31 11.66 5.24 -7.03
CA TYR A 31 10.47 4.61 -7.59
C TYR A 31 9.93 5.44 -8.73
N SER A 32 9.40 4.78 -9.75
CA SER A 32 8.81 5.42 -10.92
C SER A 32 7.47 6.08 -10.61
N LEU A 33 7.16 7.14 -11.32
CA LEU A 33 5.85 7.80 -11.29
C LEU A 33 4.99 7.31 -12.46
N SER A 34 3.68 7.22 -12.24
CA SER A 34 2.70 6.94 -13.31
C SER A 34 1.35 7.55 -12.98
N ASN A 35 1.08 8.72 -13.53
CA ASN A 35 -0.20 9.39 -13.34
C ASN A 35 -1.38 8.58 -13.89
N SER A 36 -1.18 7.81 -14.97
CA SER A 36 -2.22 6.98 -15.56
C SER A 36 -2.68 5.85 -14.61
N HIS A 37 -1.75 5.21 -13.88
CA HIS A 37 -2.09 4.20 -12.89
C HIS A 37 -2.80 4.83 -11.68
N ILE A 38 -2.30 5.98 -11.19
CA ILE A 38 -2.92 6.68 -10.06
C ILE A 38 -4.36 7.08 -10.40
N PHE A 39 -4.58 7.65 -11.61
CA PHE A 39 -5.92 8.03 -12.08
C PHE A 39 -6.89 6.83 -12.13
N LYS A 40 -6.40 5.65 -12.53
CA LYS A 40 -7.16 4.38 -12.54
C LYS A 40 -7.25 3.68 -11.18
N ASN A 41 -6.87 4.34 -10.10
CA ASN A 41 -6.83 3.73 -8.76
C ASN A 41 -6.02 2.41 -8.73
N ASN A 42 -4.91 2.32 -9.47
CA ASN A 42 -4.10 1.12 -9.64
C ASN A 42 -2.65 1.37 -9.22
N ILE A 43 -2.01 0.40 -8.57
CA ILE A 43 -0.62 0.50 -8.10
C ILE A 43 0.36 -0.35 -8.90
N GLY A 44 -0.09 -0.91 -10.04
CA GLY A 44 0.65 -1.88 -10.85
C GLY A 44 0.51 -3.31 -10.36
N ASN A 45 0.88 -4.29 -11.19
CA ASN A 45 0.76 -5.71 -10.87
C ASN A 45 1.85 -6.20 -9.91
N HIS A 46 2.97 -5.49 -9.81
CA HIS A 46 4.06 -5.75 -8.87
C HIS A 46 4.07 -4.74 -7.70
N GLY A 47 3.11 -3.82 -7.66
CA GLY A 47 3.08 -2.72 -6.68
C GLY A 47 4.10 -1.62 -6.98
N GLU A 48 4.58 -1.52 -8.22
CA GLU A 48 5.64 -0.62 -8.66
C GLU A 48 5.29 0.87 -8.51
N TYR A 49 4.01 1.20 -8.44
CA TYR A 49 3.52 2.58 -8.25
C TYR A 49 2.98 2.84 -6.84
N THR A 50 3.19 1.92 -5.89
CA THR A 50 2.73 2.05 -4.49
C THR A 50 3.21 3.34 -3.84
N ALA A 51 4.50 3.68 -4.02
CA ALA A 51 5.08 4.90 -3.47
C ALA A 51 4.37 6.15 -4.01
N HIS A 52 4.15 6.20 -5.33
CA HIS A 52 3.47 7.31 -6.00
C HIS A 52 2.01 7.42 -5.55
N TYR A 53 1.31 6.28 -5.45
CA TYR A 53 -0.07 6.25 -4.99
C TYR A 53 -0.21 6.80 -3.56
N LEU A 54 0.65 6.36 -2.65
CA LEU A 54 0.67 6.83 -1.27
C LEU A 54 0.91 8.34 -1.16
N ASP A 55 1.84 8.87 -1.94
CA ASP A 55 2.17 10.29 -1.90
C ASP A 55 1.01 11.16 -2.40
N GLU A 56 0.42 10.81 -3.55
CA GLU A 56 -0.71 11.55 -4.13
C GLU A 56 -1.99 11.45 -3.29
N ASN A 57 -2.22 10.30 -2.64
CA ASN A 57 -3.45 10.01 -1.91
C ASN A 57 -3.26 10.01 -0.37
N ARG A 58 -2.17 10.60 0.13
CA ARG A 58 -1.82 10.54 1.57
C ARG A 58 -2.95 10.98 2.50
N HIS A 59 -3.72 12.00 2.11
CA HIS A 59 -4.83 12.58 2.87
C HIS A 59 -6.20 12.14 2.33
N LYS A 60 -6.25 11.19 1.40
CA LYS A 60 -7.52 10.59 0.97
C LYS A 60 -8.07 9.73 2.10
N GLU A 61 -9.34 9.89 2.41
CA GLU A 61 -10.01 9.01 3.37
C GLU A 61 -10.23 7.61 2.81
N LEU A 62 -10.20 6.62 3.68
CA LEU A 62 -10.56 5.25 3.35
C LEU A 62 -12.03 5.19 2.93
N ASP A 63 -12.30 4.57 1.79
CA ASP A 63 -13.67 4.33 1.30
C ASP A 63 -14.37 3.28 2.17
N ILE A 64 -13.66 2.23 2.61
CA ILE A 64 -14.13 1.18 3.51
C ILE A 64 -13.72 1.53 4.96
N LYS A 65 -14.64 2.07 5.74
CA LYS A 65 -14.35 2.58 7.08
C LYS A 65 -13.95 1.49 8.09
N THR A 66 -14.36 0.25 7.88
CA THR A 66 -13.99 -0.89 8.74
C THR A 66 -12.51 -1.27 8.65
N LEU A 67 -11.81 -0.87 7.59
CA LEU A 67 -10.38 -1.08 7.43
C LEU A 67 -9.52 -0.07 8.22
N LYS A 68 -10.16 0.92 8.86
CA LYS A 68 -9.44 1.88 9.71
C LYS A 68 -8.74 1.14 10.85
N HIS A 69 -7.45 1.38 11.00
CA HIS A 69 -6.67 0.83 12.11
C HIS A 69 -7.09 1.46 13.44
N GLN A 70 -7.18 0.67 14.51
CA GLN A 70 -7.62 1.13 15.84
C GLN A 70 -6.76 2.27 16.41
N ASN A 71 -5.46 2.30 16.10
CA ASN A 71 -4.52 3.32 16.57
C ASN A 71 -4.44 4.54 15.63
N ALA A 72 -5.12 4.54 14.48
CA ALA A 72 -5.15 5.68 13.57
C ALA A 72 -6.10 6.76 14.10
N LYS A 73 -5.60 8.00 14.21
CA LYS A 73 -6.38 9.16 14.66
C LYS A 73 -7.37 9.63 13.60
N THR A 74 -6.99 9.51 12.32
CA THR A 74 -7.81 9.92 11.19
C THR A 74 -8.17 8.72 10.30
N ASN A 75 -9.02 8.97 9.29
CA ASN A 75 -9.31 7.98 8.22
C ASN A 75 -8.35 8.10 7.03
N PHE A 76 -7.30 8.92 7.11
CA PHE A 76 -6.39 9.14 5.99
C PHE A 76 -5.55 7.91 5.66
N LEU A 77 -5.37 7.67 4.35
CA LEU A 77 -4.70 6.50 3.82
C LEU A 77 -3.29 6.32 4.40
N LEU A 78 -2.44 7.36 4.35
CA LEU A 78 -1.04 7.24 4.79
C LEU A 78 -0.93 6.90 6.27
N GLU A 79 -1.76 7.50 7.12
CA GLU A 79 -1.76 7.21 8.56
C GLU A 79 -2.17 5.76 8.82
N ASN A 80 -3.23 5.28 8.16
CA ASN A 80 -3.68 3.90 8.32
C ASN A 80 -2.67 2.89 7.79
N VAL A 81 -2.04 3.16 6.63
CA VAL A 81 -0.94 2.32 6.11
C VAL A 81 0.21 2.26 7.11
N SER A 82 0.61 3.38 7.70
CA SER A 82 1.68 3.42 8.71
C SER A 82 1.30 2.64 9.97
N CYS A 83 0.06 2.76 10.45
CA CYS A 83 -0.41 2.02 11.61
C CYS A 83 -0.43 0.50 11.37
N TRP A 84 -0.97 0.03 10.24
CA TRP A 84 -0.96 -1.38 9.88
C TRP A 84 0.46 -1.92 9.69
N LEU A 85 1.32 -1.16 9.03
CA LEU A 85 2.72 -1.55 8.86
C LEU A 85 3.46 -1.62 10.19
N SER A 86 3.16 -0.72 11.13
CA SER A 86 3.74 -0.71 12.48
C SER A 86 3.37 -1.94 13.30
N GLU A 87 2.17 -2.51 13.12
CA GLU A 87 1.79 -3.76 13.78
C GLU A 87 2.57 -4.97 13.25
N ILE A 88 2.96 -4.93 11.97
CA ILE A 88 3.72 -6.00 11.32
C ILE A 88 5.22 -5.92 11.65
N SER A 89 5.75 -4.69 11.78
CA SER A 89 7.20 -4.44 11.81
C SER A 89 7.71 -3.66 13.04
N GLY A 90 6.81 -3.31 13.98
CA GLY A 90 7.18 -2.66 15.23
C GLY A 90 7.52 -1.16 15.12
N GLY A 91 6.49 -0.31 15.13
CA GLY A 91 6.64 1.15 15.31
C GLY A 91 7.26 1.90 14.13
N ILE A 92 6.89 1.56 12.90
CA ILE A 92 7.44 2.17 11.69
C ILE A 92 6.55 3.28 11.13
N GLU A 93 7.17 4.38 10.70
CA GLU A 93 6.54 5.48 9.97
C GLU A 93 7.11 5.56 8.56
N ILE A 94 6.24 5.82 7.57
CA ILE A 94 6.61 5.94 6.16
C ILE A 94 6.69 7.41 5.79
N LEU A 95 7.77 7.77 5.12
CA LEU A 95 8.00 9.08 4.54
C LEU A 95 8.19 8.96 3.04
N SER A 96 7.65 9.91 2.28
CA SER A 96 7.82 9.98 0.82
C SER A 96 8.37 11.34 0.41
N LYS A 97 9.22 11.35 -0.62
CA LYS A 97 9.77 12.58 -1.19
C LYS A 97 9.82 12.47 -2.71
N LYS A 98 9.18 13.43 -3.39
CA LYS A 98 9.24 13.57 -4.86
C LYS A 98 10.49 14.31 -5.30
N TYR A 99 10.99 13.90 -6.46
CA TYR A 99 12.09 14.54 -7.20
C TYR A 99 11.61 14.83 -8.62
N PRO A 100 11.02 16.03 -8.86
CA PRO A 100 10.44 16.37 -10.16
C PRO A 100 11.46 16.32 -11.30
N ASP A 101 12.71 16.70 -11.04
CA ASP A 101 13.77 16.78 -12.04
C ASP A 101 14.12 15.42 -12.67
N ILE A 102 13.92 14.34 -11.93
CA ILE A 102 14.19 12.95 -12.39
C ILE A 102 12.92 12.14 -12.57
N GLN A 103 11.74 12.76 -12.47
CA GLN A 103 10.42 12.12 -12.55
C GLN A 103 10.33 10.86 -11.66
N GLY A 104 10.84 10.95 -10.45
CA GLY A 104 10.92 9.86 -9.50
C GLY A 104 10.59 10.28 -8.08
N MET A 105 10.51 9.30 -7.20
CA MET A 105 10.32 9.54 -5.78
C MET A 105 11.06 8.52 -4.93
N SER A 106 11.42 8.88 -3.70
CA SER A 106 11.95 7.97 -2.70
C SER A 106 10.94 7.69 -1.60
N LEU A 107 11.08 6.51 -1.00
CA LEU A 107 10.53 6.19 0.32
C LEU A 107 11.66 6.15 1.34
N SER A 108 11.36 6.57 2.55
CA SER A 108 12.19 6.35 3.73
C SER A 108 11.32 5.96 4.92
N TYR A 109 11.94 5.38 5.92
CA TYR A 109 11.27 4.82 7.07
C TYR A 109 11.93 5.33 8.36
N LYS A 110 11.11 5.62 9.38
CA LYS A 110 11.57 5.91 10.74
C LYS A 110 10.99 4.90 11.69
N TYR A 111 11.74 4.53 12.70
CA TYR A 111 11.22 3.74 13.81
C TYR A 111 10.98 4.62 15.01
N THR A 112 9.84 4.41 15.68
CA THR A 112 9.49 5.11 16.91
C THR A 112 9.49 4.11 18.07
N TYR A 113 10.28 4.42 19.10
CA TYR A 113 10.37 3.64 20.34
C TYR A 113 10.06 4.56 21.53
N GLY A 114 8.83 4.50 22.02
CA GLY A 114 8.35 5.45 23.04
C GLY A 114 8.35 6.89 22.50
N GLU A 115 9.10 7.79 23.15
CA GLU A 115 9.22 9.19 22.73
C GLU A 115 10.39 9.44 21.73
N ASN A 116 11.22 8.42 21.46
CA ASN A 116 12.38 8.55 20.58
C ASN A 116 12.05 8.08 19.16
N THR A 117 12.47 8.89 18.18
CA THR A 117 12.37 8.56 16.76
C THR A 117 13.80 8.44 16.18
N THR A 118 14.04 7.39 15.39
CA THR A 118 15.33 7.20 14.72
C THR A 118 15.54 8.19 13.57
N HIS A 119 16.75 8.23 13.01
CA HIS A 119 17.00 8.82 11.70
C HIS A 119 16.25 8.03 10.61
N GLU A 120 16.21 8.58 9.40
CA GLU A 120 15.57 7.95 8.25
C GLU A 120 16.40 6.79 7.71
N TYR A 121 15.75 5.66 7.48
CA TYR A 121 16.33 4.49 6.82
C TYR A 121 15.82 4.39 5.38
N SER A 122 16.71 4.03 4.45
CA SER A 122 16.31 3.70 3.09
C SER A 122 15.59 2.35 3.04
N PRO A 123 14.84 2.05 1.96
CA PRO A 123 14.18 0.74 1.79
C PRO A 123 15.11 -0.46 1.85
N PHE A 124 16.41 -0.27 1.57
CA PHE A 124 17.42 -1.34 1.65
C PHE A 124 17.85 -1.68 3.07
N ASN A 125 17.65 -0.75 4.00
CA ASN A 125 18.09 -0.88 5.40
C ASN A 125 16.96 -1.26 6.36
N VAL A 126 15.75 -1.44 5.84
CA VAL A 126 14.61 -2.03 6.56
C VAL A 126 14.43 -3.48 6.14
N GLY A 127 13.83 -4.31 6.97
CA GLY A 127 13.61 -5.71 6.64
C GLY A 127 12.86 -5.89 5.31
N PHE A 128 13.30 -6.86 4.50
CA PHE A 128 12.70 -7.14 3.18
C PHE A 128 11.18 -7.29 3.22
N GLY A 129 10.65 -7.91 4.28
CA GLY A 129 9.21 -8.07 4.48
C GLY A 129 8.43 -6.75 4.49
N ILE A 130 9.02 -5.65 4.96
CA ILE A 130 8.37 -4.33 5.00
C ILE A 130 8.09 -3.81 3.60
N THR A 131 9.09 -3.86 2.73
CA THR A 131 8.93 -3.39 1.34
C THR A 131 8.03 -4.30 0.54
N TYR A 132 7.99 -5.58 0.88
CA TYR A 132 7.17 -6.59 0.22
C TYR A 132 5.68 -6.51 0.62
N VAL A 133 5.39 -6.19 1.88
CA VAL A 133 4.02 -6.09 2.40
C VAL A 133 3.36 -4.73 2.12
N LEU A 134 4.14 -3.68 1.94
CA LEU A 134 3.62 -2.34 1.73
C LEU A 134 2.61 -2.24 0.55
N PRO A 135 2.87 -2.82 -0.65
CA PRO A 135 1.88 -2.85 -1.73
C PRO A 135 0.59 -3.56 -1.35
N ILE A 136 0.65 -4.61 -0.52
CA ILE A 136 -0.52 -5.37 -0.05
C ILE A 136 -1.41 -4.48 0.80
N ILE A 137 -0.83 -3.85 1.84
CA ILE A 137 -1.57 -2.96 2.74
C ILE A 137 -2.22 -1.81 1.94
N VAL A 138 -1.46 -1.20 1.02
CA VAL A 138 -1.99 -0.12 0.18
C VAL A 138 -3.10 -0.60 -0.74
N ALA A 139 -2.97 -1.78 -1.36
CA ALA A 139 -4.00 -2.34 -2.25
C ALA A 139 -5.32 -2.57 -1.49
N ILE A 140 -5.25 -3.10 -0.26
CA ILE A 140 -6.43 -3.33 0.57
C ILE A 140 -7.05 -2.00 1.01
N LEU A 141 -6.25 -1.10 1.58
CA LEU A 141 -6.75 0.17 2.15
C LEU A 141 -7.27 1.17 1.11
N LYS A 142 -6.80 1.10 -0.14
CA LYS A 142 -7.29 1.95 -1.24
C LYS A 142 -8.56 1.43 -1.88
N SER A 143 -8.93 0.17 -1.62
CA SER A 143 -10.10 -0.48 -2.25
C SER A 143 -11.40 0.20 -1.87
N LYS A 144 -12.34 0.17 -2.80
CA LYS A 144 -13.71 0.64 -2.63
C LYS A 144 -14.65 -0.56 -2.45
N PRO A 145 -15.85 -0.33 -1.91
CA PRO A 145 -16.87 -1.38 -1.92
C PRO A 145 -17.08 -1.93 -3.34
N ASP A 146 -17.20 -3.24 -3.46
CA ASP A 146 -17.35 -4.01 -4.70
C ASP A 146 -16.12 -3.98 -5.66
N ASP A 147 -14.95 -3.52 -5.24
CA ASP A 147 -13.72 -3.73 -6.01
C ASP A 147 -13.30 -5.20 -5.94
N LEU A 148 -12.69 -5.70 -7.03
CA LEU A 148 -12.05 -7.01 -7.06
C LEU A 148 -10.54 -6.87 -6.82
N LEU A 149 -10.08 -7.41 -5.71
CA LEU A 149 -8.66 -7.45 -5.35
C LEU A 149 -8.17 -8.90 -5.31
N ILE A 150 -7.15 -9.21 -6.12
CA ILE A 150 -6.46 -10.50 -6.11
C ILE A 150 -5.02 -10.29 -5.68
N ILE A 151 -4.60 -10.95 -4.62
CA ILE A 151 -3.23 -10.88 -4.09
C ILE A 151 -2.67 -12.29 -4.00
N GLU A 152 -1.56 -12.55 -4.68
CA GLU A 152 -0.84 -13.80 -4.55
C GLU A 152 0.09 -13.78 -3.35
N ASN A 153 0.13 -14.89 -2.61
CA ASN A 153 1.04 -15.12 -1.47
C ASN A 153 1.20 -13.90 -0.55
N PRO A 154 0.11 -13.36 0.04
CA PRO A 154 0.19 -12.16 0.87
C PRO A 154 1.04 -12.35 2.13
N GLU A 155 1.22 -13.58 2.59
CA GLU A 155 1.98 -13.95 3.78
C GLU A 155 3.49 -14.05 3.56
N SER A 156 3.97 -14.03 2.31
CA SER A 156 5.37 -14.26 1.98
C SER A 156 6.30 -13.23 2.62
N HIS A 157 7.45 -13.70 3.06
CA HIS A 157 8.50 -12.90 3.70
C HIS A 157 8.13 -12.23 5.03
N LEU A 158 6.98 -12.61 5.61
CA LEU A 158 6.55 -12.10 6.90
C LEU A 158 6.81 -13.13 8.02
N HIS A 159 7.17 -12.61 9.19
CA HIS A 159 7.16 -13.40 10.42
C HIS A 159 5.71 -13.84 10.75
N PRO A 160 5.48 -14.98 11.43
CA PRO A 160 4.13 -15.48 11.74
C PRO A 160 3.18 -14.43 12.34
N GLN A 161 3.67 -13.54 13.19
CA GLN A 161 2.86 -12.44 13.73
C GLN A 161 2.39 -11.48 12.63
N GLY A 162 3.26 -11.14 11.67
CA GLY A 162 2.90 -10.30 10.54
C GLY A 162 1.91 -10.98 9.59
N GLN A 163 2.04 -12.30 9.39
CA GLN A 163 1.08 -13.09 8.60
C GLN A 163 -0.32 -13.03 9.22
N SER A 164 -0.42 -13.18 10.56
CA SER A 164 -1.68 -13.04 11.28
C SER A 164 -2.31 -11.65 11.09
N LYS A 165 -1.50 -10.59 11.09
CA LYS A 165 -2.00 -9.23 10.90
C LYS A 165 -2.47 -8.94 9.47
N ILE A 166 -1.82 -9.52 8.46
CA ILE A 166 -2.31 -9.43 7.08
C ILE A 166 -3.63 -10.22 6.92
N ALA A 167 -3.76 -11.39 7.55
CA ALA A 167 -5.01 -12.16 7.54
C ALA A 167 -6.17 -11.43 8.25
N GLU A 168 -5.87 -10.62 9.28
CA GLU A 168 -6.86 -9.77 9.96
C GLU A 168 -7.32 -8.60 9.05
N LEU A 169 -6.42 -8.07 8.22
CA LEU A 169 -6.71 -6.97 7.31
C LEU A 169 -7.50 -7.42 6.06
N CYS A 170 -7.32 -8.68 5.59
CA CYS A 170 -8.05 -9.26 4.45
C CYS A 170 -9.48 -9.68 4.81
#